data_1baacaf8e4b85a77c08b74aa45081887
#
_entry.id   1baacaf8e4b85a77c08b74aa45081887
#
_cell.length_a   1.000
_cell.length_b   1.000
_cell.length_c   1.000
_cell.angle_alpha   90.00
_cell.angle_beta   90.00
_cell.angle_gamma   90.00
#
_symmetry.space_group_name_H-M   'P 1'
#
loop_
_entity.id
_entity.type
_entity.pdbx_description
1 polymer ?
#
loop_
_entity_poly.entity_id
_entity_poly.type
_entity_poly.pdbx_seq_one_letter_code
_entity_poly.pdbx_strand_id
1 'polypeptide(L)'
;MHSSNLSKLVTHEYFFELLEQEKIHFDWIISERKIERQQDNLLFLETPIGELIQEYKIKKTDSILVILDQLTVSFVLKELEIFENVKILNAFDGISSIGYKVSCELWAYYPLLESGFDLLFPFDENQFFTGLSKTGKKYFSLINQEIADSIYTLGAEEDELVFIDKALAEQPTMISLINNPDAEHHILMMGNYFEEAVKLSQYLLEKPQAYHLTLLWQTSLLHSEQLKNQIKKMKKLTIILDQYPDSDLKNFFAQELAISQELITFISPKYDQIKSVFSEYQLSESAFDAENLSERIG
;
A
#
# COMPACT_ATOMS: atom_id res chain seq x y z
N MET A 1 17.84 -0.12 -18.59
CA MET A 1 16.74 0.82 -18.41
C MET A 1 16.89 1.44 -17.03
N HIS A 2 16.83 2.75 -16.90
CA HIS A 2 17.01 3.39 -15.60
C HIS A 2 15.74 3.16 -14.77
N SER A 3 15.84 2.47 -13.64
CA SER A 3 14.78 2.42 -12.64
C SER A 3 14.47 3.85 -12.20
N SER A 4 13.38 4.42 -12.71
CA SER A 4 12.91 5.70 -12.23
C SER A 4 12.20 5.43 -10.91
N ASN A 5 12.73 5.97 -9.84
CA ASN A 5 12.13 5.89 -8.52
C ASN A 5 10.71 6.49 -8.57
N LEU A 6 9.68 5.73 -8.19
CA LEU A 6 8.27 6.15 -8.29
C LEU A 6 8.00 7.40 -7.43
N SER A 7 8.71 7.57 -6.32
CA SER A 7 8.63 8.80 -5.52
C SER A 7 9.14 10.02 -6.29
N LYS A 8 10.09 9.82 -7.20
CA LYS A 8 10.52 10.85 -8.17
C LYS A 8 9.54 10.94 -9.33
N LEU A 9 8.89 9.84 -9.72
CA LEU A 9 7.93 9.83 -10.79
C LEU A 9 6.75 10.77 -10.51
N VAL A 10 6.14 10.69 -9.33
CA VAL A 10 4.94 11.50 -9.00
C VAL A 10 5.22 13.02 -8.91
N THR A 11 6.47 13.42 -8.88
CA THR A 11 6.89 14.83 -8.97
C THR A 11 7.42 15.20 -10.36
N HIS A 12 7.55 14.23 -11.27
CA HIS A 12 8.08 14.41 -12.60
C HIS A 12 6.96 14.65 -13.61
N GLU A 13 7.24 15.46 -14.63
CA GLU A 13 6.30 15.74 -15.71
C GLU A 13 5.73 14.47 -16.36
N TYR A 14 6.53 13.43 -16.48
CA TYR A 14 6.13 12.12 -17.02
C TYR A 14 4.97 11.47 -16.27
N PHE A 15 4.87 11.62 -14.96
CA PHE A 15 3.71 11.11 -14.19
C PHE A 15 2.39 11.74 -14.66
N PHE A 16 2.41 13.03 -14.90
CA PHE A 16 1.23 13.76 -15.39
C PHE A 16 0.87 13.39 -16.83
N GLU A 17 1.88 13.11 -17.66
CA GLU A 17 1.65 12.55 -19.00
C GLU A 17 0.97 11.17 -18.92
N LEU A 18 1.38 10.31 -18.00
CA LEU A 18 0.73 9.02 -17.76
C LEU A 18 -0.71 9.19 -17.27
N LEU A 19 -0.98 10.13 -16.34
CA LEU A 19 -2.35 10.43 -15.94
C LEU A 19 -3.22 10.84 -17.13
N GLU A 20 -2.69 11.67 -18.03
CA GLU A 20 -3.39 12.08 -19.26
C GLU A 20 -3.62 10.90 -20.21
N GLN A 21 -2.63 10.04 -20.42
CA GLN A 21 -2.75 8.83 -21.24
C GLN A 21 -3.82 7.87 -20.71
N GLU A 22 -3.84 7.69 -19.40
CA GLU A 22 -4.84 6.88 -18.69
C GLU A 22 -6.20 7.60 -18.52
N LYS A 23 -6.33 8.85 -19.00
CA LYS A 23 -7.53 9.70 -18.90
C LYS A 23 -7.97 9.93 -17.46
N ILE A 24 -7.02 10.01 -16.55
CA ILE A 24 -7.26 10.29 -15.14
C ILE A 24 -7.13 11.79 -14.91
N HIS A 25 -8.22 12.43 -14.52
CA HIS A 25 -8.28 13.87 -14.28
C HIS A 25 -8.65 14.18 -12.85
N PHE A 26 -8.00 15.19 -12.29
CA PHE A 26 -8.32 15.76 -11.00
C PHE A 26 -8.69 17.23 -11.16
N ASP A 27 -9.72 17.65 -10.44
CA ASP A 27 -10.09 19.08 -10.40
C ASP A 27 -8.99 19.90 -9.72
N TRP A 28 -8.33 19.29 -8.71
CA TRP A 28 -7.24 19.90 -7.98
C TRP A 28 -6.10 18.92 -7.71
N ILE A 29 -4.87 19.42 -7.81
CA ILE A 29 -3.66 18.70 -7.41
C ILE A 29 -2.97 19.56 -6.36
N ILE A 30 -2.82 19.03 -5.15
CA ILE A 30 -2.15 19.71 -4.03
C ILE A 30 -0.86 18.97 -3.73
N SER A 31 0.27 19.63 -3.84
CA SER A 31 1.57 19.01 -3.66
C SER A 31 2.40 19.73 -2.59
N GLU A 32 2.96 18.97 -1.66
CA GLU A 32 4.00 19.43 -0.75
C GLU A 32 5.35 19.55 -1.47
N ARG A 33 5.55 18.77 -2.54
CA ARG A 33 6.76 18.80 -3.34
C ARG A 33 6.64 19.76 -4.51
N LYS A 34 7.75 20.40 -4.84
CA LYS A 34 7.81 21.23 -6.04
C LYS A 34 7.74 20.36 -7.29
N ILE A 35 6.74 20.62 -8.11
CA ILE A 35 6.52 19.97 -9.40
C ILE A 35 6.90 20.98 -10.50
N GLU A 36 7.73 20.54 -11.46
CA GLU A 36 8.22 21.39 -12.56
C GLU A 36 7.20 21.51 -13.70
N ARG A 37 5.91 21.62 -13.35
CA ARG A 37 4.84 21.79 -14.34
C ARG A 37 3.96 22.96 -13.96
N GLN A 38 3.61 23.80 -14.93
CA GLN A 38 2.60 24.85 -14.75
C GLN A 38 1.24 24.31 -15.16
N GLN A 39 0.34 24.20 -14.19
CA GLN A 39 -1.08 23.87 -14.39
C GLN A 39 -1.93 24.74 -13.48
N ASP A 40 -3.05 25.23 -13.99
CA ASP A 40 -3.92 26.14 -13.23
C ASP A 40 -4.56 25.47 -11.98
N ASN A 41 -4.66 24.14 -11.98
CA ASN A 41 -5.21 23.35 -10.89
C ASN A 41 -4.14 22.73 -9.97
N LEU A 42 -2.86 23.08 -10.15
CA LEU A 42 -1.75 22.64 -9.29
C LEU A 42 -1.48 23.68 -8.22
N LEU A 43 -1.66 23.27 -6.98
CA LEU A 43 -1.42 24.10 -5.79
C LEU A 43 -0.26 23.53 -4.98
N PHE A 44 0.57 24.43 -4.43
CA PHE A 44 1.66 24.04 -3.54
C PHE A 44 1.24 24.21 -2.09
N LEU A 45 1.55 23.20 -1.27
CA LEU A 45 1.23 23.20 0.15
C LEU A 45 2.24 24.06 0.94
N GLU A 46 2.21 25.36 0.72
CA GLU A 46 3.02 26.36 1.44
C GLU A 46 2.30 26.89 2.69
N THR A 47 0.98 26.69 2.76
CA THR A 47 0.10 27.07 3.87
C THR A 47 -0.73 25.85 4.30
N PRO A 48 -1.38 25.89 5.49
CA PRO A 48 -2.27 24.82 5.89
C PRO A 48 -3.31 24.49 4.82
N ILE A 49 -3.54 23.21 4.56
CA ILE A 49 -4.44 22.75 3.47
C ILE A 49 -5.85 23.34 3.60
N GLY A 50 -6.34 23.57 4.82
CA GLY A 50 -7.62 24.21 5.06
C GLY A 50 -7.70 25.64 4.54
N GLU A 51 -6.60 26.39 4.55
CA GLU A 51 -6.52 27.73 3.96
C GLU A 51 -6.58 27.65 2.43
N LEU A 52 -5.85 26.72 1.81
CA LEU A 52 -5.92 26.50 0.37
C LEU A 52 -7.34 26.13 -0.08
N ILE A 53 -8.00 25.22 0.66
CA ILE A 53 -9.39 24.83 0.39
C ILE A 53 -10.33 26.06 0.39
N GLN A 54 -10.15 26.96 1.33
CA GLN A 54 -10.97 28.19 1.42
C GLN A 54 -10.63 29.21 0.34
N GLU A 55 -9.36 29.46 0.10
CA GLU A 55 -8.86 30.43 -0.88
C GLU A 55 -9.32 30.07 -2.29
N TYR A 56 -9.14 28.81 -2.69
CA TYR A 56 -9.48 28.32 -4.01
C TYR A 56 -10.93 27.81 -4.12
N LYS A 57 -11.71 27.89 -3.02
CA LYS A 57 -13.12 27.48 -2.94
C LYS A 57 -13.33 26.04 -3.43
N ILE A 58 -12.45 25.12 -3.03
CA ILE A 58 -12.51 23.72 -3.38
C ILE A 58 -13.78 23.10 -2.81
N LYS A 59 -14.57 22.45 -3.65
CA LYS A 59 -15.87 21.88 -3.28
C LYS A 59 -15.71 20.44 -2.81
N LYS A 60 -16.60 19.99 -1.93
CA LYS A 60 -16.63 18.60 -1.43
C LYS A 60 -16.74 17.55 -2.54
N THR A 61 -17.33 17.92 -3.67
CA THR A 61 -17.52 17.06 -4.84
C THR A 61 -16.33 17.05 -5.80
N ASP A 62 -15.39 17.98 -5.63
CA ASP A 62 -14.21 18.05 -6.49
C ASP A 62 -13.32 16.83 -6.25
N SER A 63 -12.68 16.38 -7.31
CA SER A 63 -11.67 15.32 -7.25
C SER A 63 -10.30 15.92 -6.92
N ILE A 64 -9.67 15.39 -5.87
CA ILE A 64 -8.42 15.95 -5.36
C ILE A 64 -7.33 14.87 -5.35
N LEU A 65 -6.20 15.19 -5.96
CA LEU A 65 -4.96 14.45 -5.79
C LEU A 65 -4.06 15.21 -4.84
N VAL A 66 -3.62 14.57 -3.76
CA VAL A 66 -2.71 15.16 -2.78
C VAL A 66 -1.40 14.38 -2.80
N ILE A 67 -0.29 15.06 -3.03
CA ILE A 67 1.05 14.47 -3.04
C ILE A 67 1.80 15.02 -1.83
N LEU A 68 2.07 14.16 -0.86
CA LEU A 68 2.64 14.54 0.43
C LEU A 68 4.00 13.89 0.67
N ASP A 69 4.81 14.55 1.46
CA ASP A 69 5.95 13.94 2.13
C ASP A 69 5.53 13.23 3.43
N GLN A 70 6.46 12.51 4.04
CA GLN A 70 6.24 11.49 5.06
C GLN A 70 5.36 11.86 6.25
N LEU A 71 5.45 13.08 6.72
CA LEU A 71 4.91 13.45 8.03
C LEU A 71 3.61 14.23 7.95
N THR A 72 3.23 14.65 6.77
CA THR A 72 2.15 15.63 6.60
C THR A 72 0.76 15.01 6.59
N VAL A 73 0.64 13.68 6.35
CA VAL A 73 -0.67 13.00 6.21
C VAL A 73 -1.57 13.20 7.43
N SER A 74 -1.05 13.01 8.62
CA SER A 74 -1.83 13.17 9.86
C SER A 74 -2.35 14.58 10.08
N PHE A 75 -1.62 15.59 9.58
CA PHE A 75 -2.00 17.00 9.70
C PHE A 75 -3.07 17.40 8.69
N VAL A 76 -3.12 16.75 7.53
CA VAL A 76 -4.07 17.09 6.47
C VAL A 76 -5.32 16.20 6.47
N LEU A 77 -5.26 15.02 7.10
CA LEU A 77 -6.32 14.02 7.06
C LEU A 77 -7.68 14.58 7.48
N LYS A 78 -7.74 15.31 8.58
CA LYS A 78 -8.95 15.90 9.12
C LYS A 78 -9.64 16.85 8.14
N GLU A 79 -8.85 17.60 7.39
CA GLU A 79 -9.36 18.55 6.41
C GLU A 79 -9.82 17.84 5.13
N LEU A 80 -9.23 16.69 4.82
CA LEU A 80 -9.53 15.90 3.62
C LEU A 80 -10.68 14.91 3.82
N GLU A 81 -11.00 14.53 5.05
CA GLU A 81 -12.06 13.54 5.33
C GLU A 81 -13.45 13.98 4.84
N ILE A 82 -13.67 15.27 4.69
CA ILE A 82 -14.95 15.82 4.23
C ILE A 82 -15.20 15.68 2.73
N PHE A 83 -14.19 15.38 1.94
CA PHE A 83 -14.29 15.22 0.48
C PHE A 83 -14.65 13.77 0.12
N GLU A 84 -15.36 13.62 -1.00
CA GLU A 84 -15.81 12.30 -1.47
C GLU A 84 -14.80 11.60 -2.37
N ASN A 85 -13.97 12.38 -3.08
CA ASN A 85 -13.02 11.87 -4.08
C ASN A 85 -11.61 12.43 -3.83
N VAL A 86 -10.89 11.80 -2.92
CA VAL A 86 -9.53 12.19 -2.56
C VAL A 86 -8.56 11.02 -2.79
N LYS A 87 -7.46 11.30 -3.45
CA LYS A 87 -6.33 10.38 -3.57
C LYS A 87 -5.13 11.00 -2.87
N ILE A 88 -4.59 10.34 -1.87
CA ILE A 88 -3.38 10.77 -1.19
C ILE A 88 -2.26 9.85 -1.62
N LEU A 89 -1.25 10.43 -2.26
CA LEU A 89 0.01 9.77 -2.56
C LEU A 89 1.05 10.27 -1.58
N ASN A 90 1.52 9.39 -0.74
CA ASN A 90 2.60 9.71 0.15
C ASN A 90 3.91 9.29 -0.52
N ALA A 91 4.63 10.27 -1.04
CA ALA A 91 5.88 10.09 -1.76
C ALA A 91 7.05 10.00 -0.77
N PHE A 92 7.58 8.79 -0.64
CA PHE A 92 8.64 8.49 0.30
C PHE A 92 9.98 8.29 -0.42
N ASP A 93 10.98 9.11 -0.13
CA ASP A 93 12.34 8.96 -0.71
C ASP A 93 13.15 7.91 0.05
N GLY A 94 12.68 6.68 0.00
CA GLY A 94 13.39 5.55 0.59
C GLY A 94 13.12 5.37 2.08
N ILE A 95 13.35 4.17 2.54
CA ILE A 95 13.28 3.81 3.94
C ILE A 95 14.54 4.40 4.60
N SER A 96 14.50 5.61 5.12
CA SER A 96 15.49 5.99 6.10
C SER A 96 15.08 5.39 7.45
N SER A 97 16.00 4.81 8.20
CA SER A 97 15.72 4.23 9.52
C SER A 97 15.01 5.23 10.45
N ILE A 98 15.30 6.51 10.31
CA ILE A 98 14.65 7.60 11.05
C ILE A 98 13.26 7.89 10.46
N GLY A 99 13.15 8.03 9.15
CA GLY A 99 11.89 8.33 8.47
C GLY A 99 10.87 7.21 8.62
N TYR A 100 11.29 5.96 8.51
CA TYR A 100 10.42 4.81 8.65
C TYR A 100 9.90 4.64 10.08
N LYS A 101 10.76 4.75 11.08
CA LYS A 101 10.37 4.71 12.49
C LYS A 101 9.40 5.82 12.84
N VAL A 102 9.69 7.05 12.42
CA VAL A 102 8.83 8.21 12.66
C VAL A 102 7.52 8.09 11.88
N SER A 103 7.55 7.60 10.65
CA SER A 103 6.36 7.36 9.84
C SER A 103 5.42 6.36 10.50
N CYS A 104 5.95 5.24 11.00
CA CYS A 104 5.13 4.22 11.63
C CYS A 104 4.51 4.65 12.97
N GLU A 105 5.14 5.59 13.67
CA GLU A 105 4.57 6.20 14.87
C GLU A 105 3.52 7.27 14.55
N LEU A 106 3.67 7.97 13.41
CA LEU A 106 2.77 9.06 13.01
C LEU A 106 1.65 8.63 12.06
N TRP A 107 1.78 7.47 11.42
CA TRP A 107 0.79 6.95 10.49
C TRP A 107 0.12 5.72 11.05
N ALA A 108 -0.92 5.91 11.77
CA ALA A 108 -1.79 4.79 12.02
C ALA A 108 -2.65 4.57 10.76
N TYR A 109 -2.61 3.38 10.16
CA TYR A 109 -3.56 3.00 9.11
C TYR A 109 -5.00 3.11 9.61
N TYR A 110 -5.21 2.85 10.89
CA TYR A 110 -6.53 2.90 11.47
C TYR A 110 -7.23 4.27 11.32
N PRO A 111 -6.62 5.43 11.62
CA PRO A 111 -7.25 6.72 11.36
C PRO A 111 -7.62 6.97 9.89
N LEU A 112 -6.82 6.48 8.95
CA LEU A 112 -7.14 6.54 7.53
C LEU A 112 -8.37 5.70 7.20
N LEU A 113 -8.43 4.47 7.69
CA LEU A 113 -9.55 3.55 7.50
C LEU A 113 -10.82 4.09 8.17
N GLU A 114 -10.71 4.64 9.38
CA GLU A 114 -11.83 5.28 10.10
C GLU A 114 -12.37 6.51 9.35
N SER A 115 -11.49 7.28 8.70
CA SER A 115 -11.86 8.41 7.83
C SER A 115 -12.40 7.97 6.45
N GLY A 116 -12.55 6.66 6.23
CA GLY A 116 -13.11 6.09 5.01
C GLY A 116 -12.14 6.02 3.84
N PHE A 117 -10.83 6.08 4.09
CA PHE A 117 -9.82 5.82 3.07
C PHE A 117 -9.61 4.32 2.89
N ASP A 118 -9.51 3.91 1.64
CA ASP A 118 -9.04 2.59 1.25
C ASP A 118 -7.51 2.64 1.08
N LEU A 119 -6.79 1.76 1.73
CA LEU A 119 -5.34 1.70 1.60
C LEU A 119 -5.00 0.88 0.35
N LEU A 120 -4.14 1.45 -0.49
CA LEU A 120 -3.66 0.81 -1.71
C LEU A 120 -2.20 0.39 -1.56
N PHE A 121 -1.94 -0.85 -1.90
CA PHE A 121 -0.61 -1.46 -1.97
C PHE A 121 -0.39 -2.03 -3.37
N PRO A 122 -0.28 -1.19 -4.40
CA PRO A 122 -0.21 -1.65 -5.77
C PRO A 122 1.10 -2.44 -6.00
N PHE A 123 0.99 -3.56 -6.70
CA PHE A 123 2.14 -4.39 -7.08
C PHE A 123 2.66 -4.01 -8.45
N ASP A 124 1.84 -3.35 -9.26
CA ASP A 124 2.18 -2.90 -10.61
C ASP A 124 1.53 -1.57 -10.97
N GLU A 125 1.95 -1.03 -12.09
CA GLU A 125 1.48 0.22 -12.64
C GLU A 125 -0.03 0.20 -12.97
N ASN A 126 -0.55 -0.91 -13.47
CA ASN A 126 -1.97 -1.04 -13.81
C ASN A 126 -2.85 -0.93 -12.57
N GLN A 127 -2.48 -1.61 -11.47
CA GLN A 127 -3.20 -1.51 -10.20
C GLN A 127 -3.13 -0.10 -9.63
N PHE A 128 -1.97 0.55 -9.72
CA PHE A 128 -1.78 1.91 -9.26
C PHE A 128 -2.73 2.88 -9.98
N PHE A 129 -2.72 2.90 -11.32
CA PHE A 129 -3.59 3.76 -12.09
C PHE A 129 -5.07 3.36 -11.99
N THR A 130 -5.38 2.06 -11.88
CA THR A 130 -6.74 1.60 -11.59
C THR A 130 -7.26 2.18 -10.28
N GLY A 131 -6.45 2.22 -9.23
CA GLY A 131 -6.80 2.86 -7.96
C GLY A 131 -7.07 4.35 -8.14
N LEU A 132 -6.18 5.07 -8.82
CA LEU A 132 -6.32 6.51 -9.06
C LEU A 132 -7.55 6.86 -9.91
N SER A 133 -7.91 6.02 -10.87
CA SER A 133 -9.03 6.28 -11.81
C SER A 133 -10.43 6.16 -11.17
N LYS A 134 -10.56 5.45 -10.06
CA LYS A 134 -11.88 5.24 -9.41
C LYS A 134 -12.42 6.53 -8.83
N THR A 135 -13.52 7.01 -9.36
CA THR A 135 -14.23 8.21 -8.89
C THR A 135 -15.06 7.94 -7.63
N GLY A 136 -15.34 8.97 -6.83
CA GLY A 136 -16.16 8.87 -5.62
C GLY A 136 -15.56 7.97 -4.54
N LYS A 137 -14.24 7.85 -4.49
CA LYS A 137 -13.52 7.04 -3.51
C LYS A 137 -12.34 7.80 -2.93
N LYS A 138 -12.05 7.49 -1.68
CA LYS A 138 -10.86 7.98 -0.98
C LYS A 138 -9.81 6.88 -0.98
N TYR A 139 -8.64 7.19 -1.49
CA TYR A 139 -7.52 6.26 -1.50
C TYR A 139 -6.29 6.89 -0.87
N PHE A 140 -5.58 6.11 -0.11
CA PHE A 140 -4.25 6.41 0.37
C PHE A 140 -3.28 5.37 -0.18
N SER A 141 -2.23 5.80 -0.84
CA SER A 141 -1.14 4.92 -1.28
C SER A 141 0.19 5.44 -0.76
N LEU A 142 0.92 4.56 -0.09
CA LEU A 142 2.30 4.78 0.26
C LEU A 142 3.15 4.42 -0.96
N ILE A 143 3.90 5.40 -1.46
CA ILE A 143 4.81 5.23 -2.59
C ILE A 143 6.23 5.23 -2.05
N ASN A 144 6.82 4.08 -1.94
CA ASN A 144 8.23 3.92 -1.59
C ASN A 144 9.06 3.43 -2.78
N GLN A 145 10.37 3.34 -2.60
CA GLN A 145 11.29 2.92 -3.66
C GLN A 145 11.03 1.46 -4.10
N GLU A 146 10.61 0.60 -3.18
CA GLU A 146 10.36 -0.82 -3.46
C GLU A 146 9.15 -1.04 -4.35
N ILE A 147 8.10 -0.21 -4.26
CA ILE A 147 6.99 -0.22 -5.23
C ILE A 147 7.51 0.08 -6.62
N ALA A 148 8.38 1.10 -6.74
CA ALA A 148 8.94 1.48 -8.03
C ALA A 148 9.72 0.34 -8.64
N ASP A 149 10.56 -0.33 -7.85
CA ASP A 149 11.40 -1.42 -8.32
C ASP A 149 10.55 -2.63 -8.72
N SER A 150 9.53 -3.00 -7.95
CA SER A 150 8.62 -4.10 -8.28
C SER A 150 7.72 -3.81 -9.49
N ILE A 151 7.26 -2.59 -9.67
CA ILE A 151 6.49 -2.17 -10.86
C ILE A 151 7.31 -2.31 -12.14
N TYR A 152 8.61 -2.04 -12.08
CA TYR A 152 9.49 -2.10 -13.26
C TYR A 152 10.15 -3.46 -13.49
N THR A 153 10.34 -4.28 -12.47
CA THR A 153 10.89 -5.63 -12.61
C THR A 153 9.86 -6.63 -13.13
N LEU A 154 8.59 -6.41 -12.91
CA LEU A 154 7.51 -7.24 -13.46
C LEU A 154 7.49 -7.31 -14.99
N GLY A 155 8.12 -6.37 -15.69
CA GLY A 155 8.21 -6.37 -17.16
C GLY A 155 9.50 -6.96 -17.74
N ALA A 156 10.45 -7.45 -16.95
CA ALA A 156 11.81 -7.73 -17.40
C ALA A 156 12.18 -9.22 -17.60
N GLU A 157 11.44 -10.17 -17.04
CA GLU A 157 11.74 -11.61 -17.15
C GLU A 157 10.50 -12.40 -17.62
N GLU A 158 10.55 -12.87 -18.88
CA GLU A 158 9.37 -13.36 -19.61
C GLU A 158 8.73 -14.66 -19.09
N ASP A 159 9.43 -15.55 -18.41
CA ASP A 159 8.94 -16.92 -18.18
C ASP A 159 8.19 -17.14 -16.85
N GLU A 160 8.55 -16.48 -15.77
CA GLU A 160 7.83 -16.57 -14.48
C GLU A 160 6.69 -15.55 -14.38
N LEU A 161 6.81 -14.45 -15.08
CA LEU A 161 5.86 -13.33 -15.07
C LEU A 161 4.60 -13.56 -15.92
N VAL A 162 4.64 -14.45 -16.89
CA VAL A 162 3.45 -14.81 -17.71
C VAL A 162 2.30 -15.32 -16.83
N PHE A 163 2.58 -15.91 -15.70
CA PHE A 163 1.56 -16.37 -14.76
C PHE A 163 0.94 -15.22 -13.97
N ILE A 164 1.77 -14.25 -13.60
CA ILE A 164 1.36 -13.04 -12.85
C ILE A 164 0.65 -12.06 -13.79
N ASP A 165 1.18 -11.85 -14.99
CA ASP A 165 0.57 -10.98 -16.02
C ASP A 165 -0.84 -11.42 -16.40
N LYS A 166 -1.09 -12.72 -16.57
CA LYS A 166 -2.45 -13.24 -16.82
C LYS A 166 -3.37 -13.01 -15.62
N ALA A 167 -2.86 -13.25 -14.42
CA ALA A 167 -3.62 -13.02 -13.21
C ALA A 167 -3.95 -11.52 -13.01
N LEU A 168 -3.04 -10.62 -13.36
CA LEU A 168 -3.21 -9.16 -13.28
C LEU A 168 -4.09 -8.61 -14.40
N ALA A 169 -3.95 -9.13 -15.62
CA ALA A 169 -4.77 -8.73 -16.76
C ALA A 169 -6.26 -9.09 -16.61
N GLU A 170 -6.60 -10.13 -15.86
CA GLU A 170 -7.97 -10.51 -15.54
C GLU A 170 -8.57 -9.74 -14.37
N GLN A 171 -7.89 -8.69 -13.85
CA GLN A 171 -8.24 -7.91 -12.66
C GLN A 171 -8.47 -8.78 -11.41
N PRO A 172 -7.50 -9.57 -10.98
CA PRO A 172 -7.67 -10.32 -9.76
C PRO A 172 -7.80 -9.34 -8.61
N THR A 173 -8.82 -9.52 -7.86
CA THR A 173 -9.05 -8.77 -6.62
C THR A 173 -8.04 -9.17 -5.55
N MET A 174 -7.45 -10.37 -5.66
CA MET A 174 -6.46 -10.92 -4.75
C MET A 174 -5.52 -11.85 -5.51
N ILE A 175 -4.27 -11.92 -5.08
CA ILE A 175 -3.27 -12.83 -5.65
C ILE A 175 -2.95 -13.90 -4.60
N SER A 176 -3.29 -15.15 -4.89
CA SER A 176 -2.89 -16.28 -4.06
C SER A 176 -1.58 -16.87 -4.60
N LEU A 177 -0.47 -16.58 -3.92
CA LEU A 177 0.84 -17.15 -4.26
C LEU A 177 0.93 -18.63 -3.86
N ILE A 178 0.26 -19.01 -2.77
CA ILE A 178 0.04 -20.40 -2.41
C ILE A 178 -1.48 -20.62 -2.35
N ASN A 179 -2.03 -21.30 -3.33
CA ASN A 179 -3.46 -21.57 -3.39
C ASN A 179 -3.80 -22.94 -2.79
N ASN A 180 -3.96 -22.97 -1.48
CA ASN A 180 -4.38 -24.16 -0.75
C ASN A 180 -5.57 -23.82 0.17
N PRO A 181 -6.80 -23.89 -0.34
CA PRO A 181 -8.00 -23.50 0.40
C PRO A 181 -8.33 -24.41 1.60
N ASP A 182 -7.70 -25.57 1.68
CA ASP A 182 -7.85 -26.51 2.80
C ASP A 182 -6.76 -26.35 3.87
N ALA A 183 -5.82 -25.42 3.69
CA ALA A 183 -4.82 -25.11 4.69
C ALA A 183 -5.47 -24.54 5.95
N GLU A 184 -5.07 -25.03 7.11
CA GLU A 184 -5.55 -24.52 8.40
C GLU A 184 -4.88 -23.20 8.80
N HIS A 185 -3.72 -22.87 8.20
CA HIS A 185 -2.99 -21.63 8.42
C HIS A 185 -3.01 -20.74 7.17
N HIS A 186 -3.75 -19.66 7.26
CA HIS A 186 -3.80 -18.65 6.19
C HIS A 186 -2.90 -17.46 6.53
N ILE A 187 -2.30 -16.90 5.49
CA ILE A 187 -1.43 -15.74 5.58
C ILE A 187 -1.97 -14.68 4.62
N LEU A 188 -2.25 -13.50 5.16
CA LEU A 188 -2.58 -12.31 4.38
C LEU A 188 -1.40 -11.36 4.43
N MET A 189 -0.83 -11.04 3.30
CA MET A 189 0.24 -10.06 3.22
C MET A 189 -0.27 -8.78 2.57
N MET A 190 -0.04 -7.65 3.25
CA MET A 190 -0.42 -6.31 2.81
C MET A 190 0.79 -5.41 2.88
N GLY A 191 0.99 -4.60 1.86
CA GLY A 191 2.16 -3.75 1.74
C GLY A 191 2.87 -3.95 0.40
N ASN A 192 3.90 -3.17 0.17
CA ASN A 192 4.60 -3.10 -1.11
C ASN A 192 5.81 -4.05 -1.18
N TYR A 193 5.64 -5.28 -0.72
CA TYR A 193 6.69 -6.28 -0.57
C TYR A 193 6.43 -7.49 -1.47
N PHE A 194 6.12 -7.25 -2.74
CA PHE A 194 5.76 -8.32 -3.68
C PHE A 194 6.89 -9.34 -3.85
N GLU A 195 8.12 -8.89 -4.05
CA GLU A 195 9.27 -9.80 -4.20
C GLU A 195 9.50 -10.66 -2.96
N GLU A 196 9.41 -10.05 -1.78
CA GLU A 196 9.55 -10.78 -0.53
C GLU A 196 8.39 -11.77 -0.32
N ALA A 197 7.20 -11.46 -0.80
CA ALA A 197 6.07 -12.39 -0.76
C ALA A 197 6.29 -13.60 -1.67
N VAL A 198 6.85 -13.40 -2.86
CA VAL A 198 7.22 -14.49 -3.79
C VAL A 198 8.30 -15.38 -3.18
N LYS A 199 9.37 -14.81 -2.63
CA LYS A 199 10.41 -15.57 -1.91
C LYS A 199 9.82 -16.32 -0.70
N LEU A 200 8.96 -15.65 0.08
CA LEU A 200 8.28 -16.25 1.23
C LEU A 200 7.45 -17.45 0.81
N SER A 201 6.77 -17.38 -0.33
CA SER A 201 5.99 -18.52 -0.83
C SER A 201 6.86 -19.77 -1.07
N GLN A 202 8.08 -19.61 -1.57
CA GLN A 202 9.04 -20.69 -1.75
C GLN A 202 9.44 -21.31 -0.42
N TYR A 203 9.83 -20.49 0.57
CA TYR A 203 10.18 -20.97 1.91
C TYR A 203 9.02 -21.71 2.59
N LEU A 204 7.79 -21.23 2.42
CA LEU A 204 6.61 -21.87 3.03
C LEU A 204 6.27 -23.20 2.37
N LEU A 205 6.50 -23.35 1.07
CA LEU A 205 6.29 -24.62 0.35
C LEU A 205 7.25 -25.73 0.78
N GLU A 206 8.42 -25.38 1.31
CA GLU A 206 9.41 -26.34 1.84
C GLU A 206 9.04 -26.82 3.25
N LYS A 207 8.12 -26.15 3.94
CA LYS A 207 7.71 -26.53 5.30
C LYS A 207 6.73 -27.71 5.30
N PRO A 208 6.73 -28.56 6.34
CA PRO A 208 5.82 -29.69 6.44
C PRO A 208 4.36 -29.27 6.65
N GLN A 209 4.12 -28.08 7.16
CA GLN A 209 2.76 -27.54 7.35
C GLN A 209 2.24 -26.94 6.05
N ALA A 210 0.97 -27.16 5.76
CA ALA A 210 0.29 -26.55 4.63
C ALA A 210 -0.14 -25.11 4.95
N TYR A 211 0.15 -24.21 4.02
CA TYR A 211 -0.19 -22.80 4.11
C TYR A 211 -1.05 -22.35 2.93
N HIS A 212 -1.82 -21.30 3.12
CA HIS A 212 -2.43 -20.51 2.07
C HIS A 212 -1.89 -19.08 2.17
N LEU A 213 -1.29 -18.54 1.10
CA LEU A 213 -0.72 -17.19 1.09
C LEU A 213 -1.42 -16.33 0.07
N THR A 214 -2.05 -15.26 0.54
CA THR A 214 -2.77 -14.29 -0.29
C THR A 214 -2.17 -12.89 -0.10
N LEU A 215 -1.96 -12.19 -1.22
CA LEU A 215 -1.63 -10.78 -1.25
C LEU A 215 -2.89 -9.94 -1.43
N LEU A 216 -3.03 -8.92 -0.62
CA LEU A 216 -4.08 -7.91 -0.72
C LEU A 216 -3.47 -6.59 -1.17
N TRP A 217 -3.90 -6.08 -2.31
CA TRP A 217 -3.42 -4.80 -2.82
C TRP A 217 -4.30 -3.61 -2.41
N GLN A 218 -5.46 -3.86 -1.81
CA GLN A 218 -6.31 -2.81 -1.23
C GLN A 218 -7.13 -3.34 -0.06
N THR A 219 -7.40 -2.50 0.92
CA THR A 219 -8.13 -2.91 2.14
C THR A 219 -9.61 -3.21 1.90
N SER A 220 -10.25 -2.62 0.91
CA SER A 220 -11.64 -2.96 0.56
C SER A 220 -11.84 -4.43 0.16
N LEU A 221 -10.78 -5.13 -0.21
CA LEU A 221 -10.84 -6.57 -0.49
C LEU A 221 -11.09 -7.44 0.75
N LEU A 222 -10.89 -6.91 1.96
CA LEU A 222 -11.26 -7.58 3.20
C LEU A 222 -12.76 -7.93 3.25
N HIS A 223 -13.59 -7.15 2.55
CA HIS A 223 -15.04 -7.42 2.45
C HIS A 223 -15.42 -8.45 1.38
N SER A 224 -14.47 -8.89 0.55
CA SER A 224 -14.77 -9.78 -0.57
C SER A 224 -15.26 -11.14 -0.09
N GLU A 225 -16.31 -11.65 -0.72
CA GLU A 225 -16.83 -13.00 -0.46
C GLU A 225 -15.78 -14.07 -0.74
N GLN A 226 -14.89 -13.81 -1.69
CA GLN A 226 -13.79 -14.72 -2.01
C GLN A 226 -12.87 -14.90 -0.81
N LEU A 227 -12.39 -13.80 -0.20
CA LEU A 227 -11.52 -13.88 0.98
C LEU A 227 -12.24 -14.53 2.16
N LYS A 228 -13.48 -14.10 2.44
CA LYS A 228 -14.29 -14.69 3.52
C LYS A 228 -14.46 -16.19 3.36
N ASN A 229 -14.67 -16.67 2.15
CA ASN A 229 -14.77 -18.10 1.88
C ASN A 229 -13.44 -18.85 2.04
N GLN A 230 -12.33 -18.22 1.65
CA GLN A 230 -10.98 -18.78 1.85
C GLN A 230 -10.66 -18.96 3.33
N ILE A 231 -10.92 -17.96 4.16
CA ILE A 231 -10.56 -18.00 5.60
C ILE A 231 -11.56 -18.78 6.46
N LYS A 232 -12.69 -19.20 5.91
CA LYS A 232 -13.79 -19.83 6.67
C LYS A 232 -13.38 -21.11 7.42
N LYS A 233 -12.42 -21.86 6.88
CA LYS A 233 -11.96 -23.14 7.46
C LYS A 233 -10.66 -23.03 8.24
N MET A 234 -10.08 -21.84 8.30
CA MET A 234 -8.78 -21.62 8.96
C MET A 234 -8.87 -21.82 10.46
N LYS A 235 -7.77 -22.22 11.04
CA LYS A 235 -7.54 -22.25 12.49
C LYS A 235 -6.60 -21.15 12.96
N LYS A 236 -5.79 -20.60 12.05
CA LYS A 236 -4.84 -19.52 12.32
C LYS A 236 -4.77 -18.58 11.11
N LEU A 237 -4.81 -17.28 11.37
CA LEU A 237 -4.56 -16.24 10.40
C LEU A 237 -3.33 -15.45 10.80
N THR A 238 -2.36 -15.35 9.90
CA THR A 238 -1.25 -14.42 10.06
C THR A 238 -1.45 -13.26 9.11
N ILE A 239 -1.47 -12.03 9.64
CA ILE A 239 -1.52 -10.80 8.85
C ILE A 239 -0.13 -10.17 8.90
N ILE A 240 0.48 -10.02 7.73
CA ILE A 240 1.78 -9.39 7.54
C ILE A 240 1.54 -8.00 6.99
N LEU A 241 1.97 -6.98 7.69
CA LEU A 241 1.87 -5.59 7.27
C LEU A 241 3.05 -4.76 7.78
N ASP A 242 3.35 -3.70 7.05
CA ASP A 242 4.49 -2.81 7.30
C ASP A 242 4.28 -1.83 8.45
N GLN A 243 3.18 -1.91 9.16
CA GLN A 243 2.87 -1.09 10.32
C GLN A 243 2.73 -1.92 11.58
N TYR A 244 3.18 -1.37 12.71
CA TYR A 244 2.92 -1.99 14.01
C TYR A 244 1.42 -1.94 14.34
N PRO A 245 0.74 -3.07 14.51
CA PRO A 245 -0.68 -3.12 14.77
C PRO A 245 -0.98 -2.75 16.22
N ASP A 246 -1.61 -1.60 16.42
CA ASP A 246 -2.23 -1.25 17.70
C ASP A 246 -3.52 -2.05 17.95
N SER A 247 -4.16 -1.81 19.08
CA SER A 247 -5.41 -2.50 19.46
C SER A 247 -6.54 -2.20 18.49
N ASP A 248 -6.61 -0.97 17.96
CA ASP A 248 -7.71 -0.51 17.13
C ASP A 248 -7.61 -1.12 15.73
N LEU A 249 -6.41 -1.19 15.17
CA LEU A 249 -6.17 -1.87 13.90
C LEU A 249 -6.45 -3.38 14.00
N LYS A 250 -6.07 -4.02 15.12
CA LYS A 250 -6.41 -5.44 15.39
C LYS A 250 -7.91 -5.66 15.44
N ASN A 251 -8.63 -4.78 16.14
CA ASN A 251 -10.08 -4.81 16.23
C ASN A 251 -10.73 -4.64 14.86
N PHE A 252 -10.23 -3.68 14.07
CA PHE A 252 -10.69 -3.45 12.71
C PHE A 252 -10.60 -4.73 11.87
N PHE A 253 -9.43 -5.37 11.79
CA PHE A 253 -9.28 -6.61 11.01
C PHE A 253 -10.20 -7.74 11.50
N ALA A 254 -10.35 -7.91 12.80
CA ALA A 254 -11.23 -8.93 13.35
C ALA A 254 -12.70 -8.70 12.97
N GLN A 255 -13.16 -7.45 12.99
CA GLN A 255 -14.52 -7.07 12.59
C GLN A 255 -14.74 -7.25 11.08
N GLU A 256 -13.82 -6.73 10.26
CA GLU A 256 -13.94 -6.80 8.80
C GLU A 256 -13.93 -8.23 8.26
N LEU A 257 -13.11 -9.08 8.84
CA LEU A 257 -13.02 -10.49 8.48
C LEU A 257 -14.06 -11.36 9.20
N ALA A 258 -14.80 -10.81 10.17
CA ALA A 258 -15.78 -11.51 11.02
C ALA A 258 -15.21 -12.76 11.72
N ILE A 259 -14.00 -12.62 12.29
CA ILE A 259 -13.28 -13.70 12.99
C ILE A 259 -12.85 -13.26 14.39
N SER A 260 -12.57 -14.25 15.27
CA SER A 260 -12.04 -13.95 16.60
C SER A 260 -10.61 -13.42 16.52
N GLN A 261 -10.31 -12.38 17.31
CA GLN A 261 -8.95 -11.82 17.43
C GLN A 261 -7.90 -12.86 17.86
N GLU A 262 -8.30 -13.87 18.63
CA GLU A 262 -7.41 -14.93 19.10
C GLU A 262 -6.84 -15.77 17.95
N LEU A 263 -7.53 -15.80 16.81
CA LEU A 263 -7.08 -16.50 15.61
C LEU A 263 -6.08 -15.68 14.79
N ILE A 264 -5.94 -14.38 15.09
CA ILE A 264 -5.11 -13.46 14.31
C ILE A 264 -3.77 -13.25 14.98
N THR A 265 -2.71 -13.52 14.24
CA THR A 265 -1.34 -13.14 14.58
C THR A 265 -0.89 -12.04 13.62
N PHE A 266 -0.32 -10.96 14.15
CA PHE A 266 0.24 -9.90 13.32
C PHE A 266 1.75 -10.02 13.28
N ILE A 267 2.32 -9.84 12.10
CA ILE A 267 3.76 -9.73 11.87
C ILE A 267 4.02 -8.37 11.23
N SER A 268 4.85 -7.59 11.88
CA SER A 268 5.32 -6.28 11.40
C SER A 268 6.84 -6.19 11.51
N PRO A 269 7.47 -5.24 10.82
CA PRO A 269 8.90 -5.00 10.94
C PRO A 269 9.30 -4.68 12.38
N LYS A 270 10.49 -5.11 12.78
CA LYS A 270 11.09 -4.75 14.07
C LYS A 270 11.89 -3.45 13.91
N TYR A 271 11.19 -2.33 13.90
CA TYR A 271 11.77 -1.02 13.62
C TYR A 271 12.91 -0.59 14.54
N ASP A 272 12.88 -1.04 15.78
CA ASP A 272 13.92 -0.79 16.79
C ASP A 272 15.26 -1.46 16.46
N GLN A 273 15.26 -2.43 15.56
CA GLN A 273 16.44 -3.15 15.11
C GLN A 273 17.11 -2.52 13.89
N ILE A 274 16.42 -1.62 13.17
CA ILE A 274 16.95 -0.98 11.97
C ILE A 274 18.08 -0.01 12.36
N LYS A 275 19.27 -0.24 11.81
CA LYS A 275 20.47 0.58 12.02
C LYS A 275 20.98 1.19 10.71
N SER A 276 20.74 0.53 9.59
CA SER A 276 21.19 0.96 8.28
C SER A 276 20.36 2.11 7.73
N VAL A 277 21.03 2.97 6.97
CA VAL A 277 20.37 3.99 6.14
C VAL A 277 20.06 3.49 4.73
N PHE A 278 20.55 2.30 4.37
CA PHE A 278 20.35 1.69 3.06
C PHE A 278 19.14 0.75 3.09
N SER A 279 18.20 0.96 2.18
CA SER A 279 16.94 0.21 2.11
C SER A 279 17.16 -1.30 1.98
N GLU A 280 18.16 -1.73 1.21
CA GLU A 280 18.51 -3.13 0.97
C GLU A 280 18.82 -3.93 2.24
N TYR A 281 19.32 -3.27 3.31
CA TYR A 281 19.61 -3.93 4.58
C TYR A 281 18.48 -3.79 5.60
N GLN A 282 17.55 -2.86 5.40
CA GLN A 282 16.53 -2.55 6.39
C GLN A 282 15.50 -3.67 6.54
N LEU A 283 15.16 -4.36 5.46
CA LEU A 283 14.25 -5.50 5.53
C LEU A 283 14.83 -6.62 6.39
N SER A 284 16.09 -6.98 6.17
CA SER A 284 16.77 -7.99 6.97
C SER A 284 16.97 -7.54 8.41
N GLU A 285 17.44 -6.31 8.65
CA GLU A 285 17.61 -5.77 10.01
C GLU A 285 16.29 -5.69 10.78
N SER A 286 15.18 -5.38 10.12
CA SER A 286 13.85 -5.35 10.71
C SER A 286 13.19 -6.72 10.86
N ALA A 287 13.89 -7.80 10.46
CA ALA A 287 13.36 -9.16 10.40
C ALA A 287 12.06 -9.25 9.58
N PHE A 288 12.01 -8.57 8.43
CA PHE A 288 10.87 -8.49 7.54
C PHE A 288 11.17 -8.98 6.12
N ASP A 289 12.36 -9.51 5.86
CA ASP A 289 12.67 -10.28 4.65
C ASP A 289 12.00 -11.67 4.69
N ALA A 290 11.96 -12.34 3.56
CA ALA A 290 11.24 -13.60 3.39
C ALA A 290 11.72 -14.73 4.31
N GLU A 291 13.02 -14.83 4.56
CA GLU A 291 13.62 -15.84 5.45
C GLU A 291 13.14 -15.63 6.88
N ASN A 292 13.32 -14.42 7.41
CA ASN A 292 12.87 -14.05 8.75
C ASN A 292 11.34 -14.15 8.92
N LEU A 293 10.58 -13.74 7.89
CA LEU A 293 9.11 -13.90 7.90
C LEU A 293 8.73 -15.37 7.97
N SER A 294 9.39 -16.22 7.19
CA SER A 294 9.16 -17.67 7.21
C SER A 294 9.39 -18.25 8.63
N GLU A 295 10.44 -17.86 9.32
CA GLU A 295 10.73 -18.29 10.68
C GLU A 295 9.68 -17.80 11.69
N ARG A 296 9.22 -16.56 11.55
CA ARG A 296 8.21 -15.94 12.45
C ARG A 296 6.80 -16.51 12.27
N ILE A 297 6.48 -17.05 11.10
CA ILE A 297 5.20 -17.70 10.80
C ILE A 297 5.14 -19.11 11.41
N GLY A 298 6.22 -19.83 11.33
CA GLY A 298 6.37 -21.24 11.71
C GLY A 298 6.35 -21.54 13.07
#